data_fab183f4a76c476780ba610303d54e28
#
_entry.id   fab183f4a76c476780ba610303d54e28
#
_cell.length_a   1.000
_cell.length_b   1.000
_cell.length_c   1.000
_cell.angle_alpha   90.00
_cell.angle_beta   90.00
_cell.angle_gamma   90.00
#
_symmetry.space_group_name_H-M   'P 1'
#
loop_
_entity.id
_entity.type
_entity.pdbx_description
1 polymer ?
#
loop_
_entity_poly.entity_id
_entity_poly.type
_entity_poly.pdbx_seq_one_letter_code
_entity_poly.pdbx_strand_id
1 'polypeptide(L)'
;MAQESLEKRMVRLERRVEILERLPDRVTGVESQIVQLRDEMRSEFSAVRADAVETRRVLTERMESLFDANERHMRLLHEDLVERIARLSEGR
;
A
#
# COMPACT_ATOMS: atom_id res chain seq x y z
N MET A 1 -21.07 -62.09 3.61
CA MET A 1 -21.39 -60.67 3.58
C MET A 1 -20.89 -60.01 4.83
N ALA A 2 -20.04 -59.10 4.67
CA ALA A 2 -19.45 -58.43 5.79
C ALA A 2 -20.31 -57.27 6.25
N GLN A 3 -21.24 -57.50 7.15
CA GLN A 3 -21.87 -56.42 7.90
C GLN A 3 -20.93 -56.06 9.01
N GLU A 4 -20.63 -54.80 9.10
CA GLU A 4 -19.83 -54.31 10.19
C GLU A 4 -20.58 -54.52 11.53
N SER A 5 -19.84 -54.89 12.56
CA SER A 5 -20.40 -55.01 13.89
C SER A 5 -20.89 -53.65 14.40
N LEU A 6 -21.84 -53.68 15.30
CA LEU A 6 -22.31 -52.49 15.97
C LEU A 6 -21.18 -51.74 16.71
N GLU A 7 -20.25 -52.48 17.26
CA GLU A 7 -19.07 -51.91 17.94
C GLU A 7 -18.23 -51.08 17.00
N LYS A 8 -17.94 -51.59 15.81
CA LYS A 8 -17.16 -50.83 14.79
C LYS A 8 -17.89 -49.59 14.33
N ARG A 9 -19.21 -49.69 14.16
CA ARG A 9 -20.03 -48.54 13.79
C ARG A 9 -20.01 -47.48 14.88
N MET A 10 -20.12 -47.88 16.15
CA MET A 10 -20.07 -47.00 17.29
C MET A 10 -18.73 -46.28 17.39
N VAL A 11 -17.64 -47.00 17.25
CA VAL A 11 -16.28 -46.42 17.25
C VAL A 11 -16.13 -45.38 16.15
N ARG A 12 -16.64 -45.70 14.98
CA ARG A 12 -16.60 -44.77 13.83
C ARG A 12 -17.42 -43.52 14.07
N LEU A 13 -18.63 -43.66 14.64
CA LEU A 13 -19.51 -42.56 15.00
C LEU A 13 -18.91 -41.69 16.11
N GLU A 14 -18.34 -42.31 17.12
CA GLU A 14 -17.66 -41.60 18.20
C GLU A 14 -16.53 -40.73 17.67
N ARG A 15 -15.73 -41.27 16.74
CA ARG A 15 -14.64 -40.53 16.11
C ARG A 15 -15.15 -39.36 15.30
N ARG A 16 -16.25 -39.52 14.58
CA ARG A 16 -16.88 -38.45 13.82
C ARG A 16 -17.43 -37.35 14.73
N VAL A 17 -18.03 -37.75 15.85
CA VAL A 17 -18.55 -36.81 16.84
C VAL A 17 -17.41 -35.99 17.45
N GLU A 18 -16.30 -36.63 17.78
CA GLU A 18 -15.11 -35.92 18.31
C GLU A 18 -14.62 -34.86 17.32
N ILE A 19 -14.55 -35.21 16.02
CA ILE A 19 -14.15 -34.27 14.97
C ILE A 19 -15.13 -33.11 14.88
N LEU A 20 -16.43 -33.41 14.90
CA LEU A 20 -17.50 -32.41 14.83
C LEU A 20 -17.49 -31.49 16.07
N GLU A 21 -17.19 -32.02 17.24
CA GLU A 21 -17.09 -31.23 18.46
C GLU A 21 -15.95 -30.23 18.43
N ARG A 22 -14.89 -30.51 17.69
CA ARG A 22 -13.74 -29.61 17.52
C ARG A 22 -13.99 -28.51 16.50
N LEU A 23 -14.92 -28.71 15.57
CA LEU A 23 -15.19 -27.75 14.50
C LEU A 23 -15.58 -26.35 15.00
N PRO A 24 -16.46 -26.21 16.00
CA PRO A 24 -16.80 -24.88 16.52
C PRO A 24 -15.58 -24.09 17.00
N ASP A 25 -14.65 -24.73 17.69
CA ASP A 25 -13.44 -24.08 18.18
C ASP A 25 -12.53 -23.67 17.02
N ARG A 26 -12.43 -24.53 16.00
CA ARG A 26 -11.64 -24.24 14.80
C ARG A 26 -12.24 -23.07 14.02
N VAL A 27 -13.57 -23.04 13.89
CA VAL A 27 -14.29 -21.95 13.24
C VAL A 27 -14.09 -20.63 14.00
N THR A 28 -14.19 -20.67 15.32
CA THR A 28 -13.93 -19.50 16.17
C THR A 28 -12.50 -19.00 15.97
N GLY A 29 -11.52 -19.91 15.89
CA GLY A 29 -10.13 -19.56 15.63
C GLY A 29 -9.95 -18.88 14.29
N VAL A 30 -10.59 -19.41 13.23
CA VAL A 30 -10.54 -18.83 11.89
C VAL A 30 -11.21 -17.46 11.86
N GLU A 31 -12.35 -17.32 12.50
CA GLU A 31 -13.06 -16.03 12.61
C GLU A 31 -12.19 -14.98 13.28
N SER A 32 -11.50 -15.35 14.35
CA SER A 32 -10.55 -14.50 15.05
C SER A 32 -9.41 -14.05 14.15
N GLN A 33 -8.86 -14.98 13.36
CA GLN A 33 -7.79 -14.69 12.39
C GLN A 33 -8.28 -13.75 11.28
N ILE A 34 -9.52 -13.92 10.82
CA ILE A 34 -10.13 -13.06 9.81
C ILE A 34 -10.26 -11.62 10.34
N VAL A 35 -10.73 -11.45 11.57
CA VAL A 35 -10.83 -10.13 12.18
C VAL A 35 -9.46 -9.47 12.30
N GLN A 36 -8.48 -10.21 12.78
CA GLN A 36 -7.10 -9.73 12.91
C GLN A 36 -6.52 -9.33 11.55
N LEU A 37 -6.70 -10.17 10.54
CA LEU A 37 -6.23 -9.89 9.18
C LEU A 37 -6.91 -8.66 8.60
N ARG A 38 -8.20 -8.49 8.83
CA ARG A 38 -8.95 -7.31 8.41
C ARG A 38 -8.40 -6.04 9.04
N ASP A 39 -8.10 -6.09 10.34
CA ASP A 39 -7.55 -4.94 11.07
C ASP A 39 -6.16 -4.59 10.57
N GLU A 40 -5.32 -5.59 10.32
CA GLU A 40 -3.99 -5.40 9.75
C GLU A 40 -4.06 -4.78 8.35
N MET A 41 -4.98 -5.25 7.51
CA MET A 41 -5.19 -4.71 6.17
C MET A 41 -5.63 -3.24 6.22
N ARG A 42 -6.55 -2.90 7.09
CA ARG A 42 -6.99 -1.51 7.26
C ARG A 42 -5.86 -0.60 7.71
N SER A 43 -5.06 -1.09 8.64
CA SER A 43 -3.89 -0.37 9.15
C SER A 43 -2.87 -0.13 8.04
N GLU A 44 -2.56 -1.16 7.25
CA GLU A 44 -1.62 -1.06 6.13
C GLU A 44 -2.14 -0.15 5.03
N PHE A 45 -3.42 -0.24 4.66
CA PHE A 45 -4.02 0.65 3.68
C PHE A 45 -3.99 2.10 4.14
N SER A 46 -4.24 2.34 5.43
CA SER A 46 -4.16 3.68 6.00
C SER A 46 -2.74 4.24 5.92
N ALA A 47 -1.74 3.41 6.25
CA ALA A 47 -0.33 3.78 6.17
C ALA A 47 0.09 4.08 4.73
N VAL A 48 -0.28 3.22 3.78
CA VAL A 48 0.03 3.41 2.35
C VAL A 48 -0.61 4.70 1.83
N ARG A 49 -1.85 4.97 2.23
CA ARG A 49 -2.55 6.19 1.83
C ARG A 49 -1.86 7.43 2.39
N ALA A 50 -1.45 7.40 3.65
CA ALA A 50 -0.71 8.49 4.28
C ALA A 50 0.62 8.73 3.58
N ASP A 51 1.35 7.66 3.27
CA ASP A 51 2.62 7.73 2.53
C ASP A 51 2.42 8.31 1.12
N ALA A 52 1.34 7.92 0.44
CA ALA A 52 1.02 8.44 -0.89
C ALA A 52 0.73 9.94 -0.86
N VAL A 53 -0.01 10.40 0.14
CA VAL A 53 -0.31 11.83 0.34
C VAL A 53 0.97 12.60 0.60
N GLU A 54 1.82 12.11 1.49
CA GLU A 54 3.09 12.74 1.83
C GLU A 54 4.04 12.78 0.63
N THR A 55 4.15 11.69 -0.11
CA THR A 55 4.98 11.62 -1.32
C THR A 55 4.50 12.63 -2.36
N ARG A 56 3.20 12.73 -2.55
CA ARG A 56 2.62 13.70 -3.49
C ARG A 56 2.93 15.13 -3.07
N ARG A 57 2.82 15.42 -1.78
CA ARG A 57 3.14 16.75 -1.22
C ARG A 57 4.60 17.12 -1.47
N VAL A 58 5.51 16.22 -1.12
CA VAL A 58 6.95 16.43 -1.30
C VAL A 58 7.30 16.62 -2.78
N LEU A 59 6.75 15.78 -3.65
CA LEU A 59 7.00 15.89 -5.10
C LEU A 59 6.45 17.19 -5.67
N THR A 60 5.27 17.62 -5.25
CA THR A 60 4.66 18.88 -5.69
C THR A 60 5.51 20.06 -5.27
N GLU A 61 5.94 20.11 -4.01
CA GLU A 61 6.81 21.18 -3.51
C GLU A 61 8.15 21.22 -4.26
N ARG A 62 8.72 20.05 -4.53
CA ARG A 62 9.97 19.96 -5.27
C ARG A 62 9.82 20.42 -6.71
N MET A 63 8.73 20.06 -7.37
CA MET A 63 8.42 20.50 -8.72
C MET A 63 8.25 22.02 -8.78
N GLU A 64 7.53 22.61 -7.84
CA GLU A 64 7.35 24.06 -7.76
C GLU A 64 8.69 24.77 -7.55
N SER A 65 9.50 24.25 -6.64
CA SER A 65 10.83 24.80 -6.37
C SER A 65 11.73 24.75 -7.59
N LEU A 66 11.75 23.62 -8.30
CA LEU A 66 12.54 23.47 -9.52
C LEU A 66 12.01 24.35 -10.65
N PHE A 67 10.70 24.48 -10.76
CA PHE A 67 10.07 25.35 -11.75
C PHE A 67 10.46 26.82 -11.52
N ASP A 68 10.38 27.29 -10.28
CA ASP A 68 10.76 28.65 -9.90
C ASP A 68 12.26 28.90 -10.14
N ALA A 69 13.11 27.94 -9.80
CA ALA A 69 14.54 28.03 -10.05
C ALA A 69 14.84 28.09 -11.54
N ASN A 70 14.15 27.28 -12.33
CA ASN A 70 14.32 27.26 -13.78
C ASN A 70 13.86 28.57 -14.42
N GLU A 71 12.75 29.11 -13.97
CA GLU A 71 12.23 30.39 -14.44
C GLU A 71 13.21 31.53 -14.15
N ARG A 72 13.76 31.58 -12.95
CA ARG A 72 14.79 32.55 -12.60
C ARG A 72 16.04 32.40 -13.47
N HIS A 73 16.47 31.18 -13.68
CA HIS A 73 17.63 30.89 -14.52
C HIS A 73 17.41 31.37 -15.96
N MET A 74 16.25 31.10 -16.50
CA MET A 74 15.90 31.56 -17.86
C MET A 74 15.82 33.07 -17.97
N ARG A 75 15.32 33.73 -16.92
CA ARG A 75 15.26 35.19 -16.88
C ARG A 75 16.67 35.80 -16.87
N LEU A 76 17.55 35.24 -16.04
CA LEU A 76 18.95 35.70 -15.97
C LEU A 76 19.69 35.51 -17.32
N LEU A 77 19.46 34.36 -17.98
CA LEU A 77 20.02 34.11 -19.28
C LEU A 77 19.50 35.09 -20.34
N HIS A 78 18.23 35.40 -20.28
CA HIS A 78 17.60 36.36 -21.19
C HIS A 78 18.20 37.76 -21.00
N GLU A 79 18.33 38.23 -19.78
CA GLU A 79 18.93 39.53 -19.42
C GLU A 79 20.39 39.59 -19.90
N ASP A 80 21.14 38.52 -19.69
CA ASP A 80 22.52 38.42 -20.12
C ASP A 80 22.63 38.51 -21.65
N LEU A 81 21.76 37.82 -22.38
CA LEU A 81 21.72 37.88 -23.84
C LEU A 81 21.38 39.29 -24.34
N VAL A 82 20.38 39.92 -23.76
CA VAL A 82 19.98 41.27 -24.13
C VAL A 82 21.14 42.25 -23.90
N GLU A 83 21.86 42.14 -22.80
CA GLU A 83 23.00 42.97 -22.47
C GLU A 83 24.15 42.76 -23.46
N ARG A 84 24.46 41.53 -23.86
CA ARG A 84 25.50 41.21 -24.84
C ARG A 84 25.14 41.75 -26.21
N ILE A 85 23.90 41.65 -26.61
CA ILE A 85 23.43 42.20 -27.90
C ILE A 85 23.58 43.71 -27.91
N ALA A 86 23.21 44.37 -26.80
CA ALA A 86 23.38 45.82 -26.66
C ALA A 86 24.87 46.24 -26.77
N ARG A 87 25.79 45.51 -26.15
CA ARG A 87 27.22 45.76 -26.21
C ARG A 87 27.74 45.60 -27.63
N LEU A 88 27.31 44.56 -28.34
CA LEU A 88 27.70 44.34 -29.72
C LEU A 88 27.21 45.49 -30.65
N SER A 89 26.01 45.98 -30.40
CA SER A 89 25.43 47.09 -31.12
C SER A 89 26.20 48.40 -30.87
N GLU A 90 26.64 48.64 -29.62
CA GLU A 90 27.41 49.82 -29.25
C GLU A 90 28.85 49.81 -29.73
N GLY A 91 29.40 48.59 -29.85
CA GLY A 91 30.78 48.41 -30.32
C GLY A 91 31.04 48.63 -31.81
N ARG A 92 30.03 48.98 -32.52
CA ARG A 92 30.12 49.34 -33.94
C ARG A 92 30.20 50.83 -34.08
#